data_92279c6c82fcb142ce6e55e1d667c4a3
#
_entry.id   92279c6c82fcb142ce6e55e1d667c4a3
#
_cell.length_a   1.000
_cell.length_b   1.000
_cell.length_c   1.000
_cell.angle_alpha   90.00
_cell.angle_beta   90.00
_cell.angle_gamma   90.00
#
_symmetry.space_group_name_H-M   'P 1'
#
loop_
_entity.id
_entity.type
_entity.pdbx_description
1 polymer ?
#
loop_
_entity_poly.entity_id
_entity_poly.type
_entity_poly.pdbx_seq_one_letter_code
_entity_poly.pdbx_strand_id
1 'polypeptide(L)'
;MLAWDYRTPGIPDELFERADEVPITKEDIRSIAISKLRLKEGYSAIDIGCGSGSITVELCLQTKGKVYAIDLDRKAIELTKRNLAKFGVRAEEVILGKAQDILPKLFEVDAIIVGGTAGDTKQVIELAVDRLKKGGRIVIDTIVIETIYQALTTVNDLKLKEIDITQVTISKARKVTTGTMMLARNPVVIISATKA
;
A
#
# COMPACT_ATOMS: atom_id res chain seq x y z
N MET A 1 -14.54 15.60 14.71
CA MET A 1 -13.06 15.77 14.74
C MET A 1 -12.49 14.60 13.92
N LEU A 2 -11.64 14.86 12.94
CA LEU A 2 -10.99 13.79 12.18
C LEU A 2 -10.14 12.95 13.14
N ALA A 3 -10.12 11.63 12.96
CA ALA A 3 -9.30 10.74 13.78
C ALA A 3 -7.78 10.97 13.56
N TRP A 4 -7.42 11.67 12.49
CA TRP A 4 -6.06 12.06 12.13
C TRP A 4 -6.09 13.38 11.35
N ASP A 5 -5.44 14.42 11.86
CA ASP A 5 -5.38 15.76 11.26
C ASP A 5 -3.95 16.20 10.88
N TYR A 6 -2.98 15.31 11.04
CA TYR A 6 -1.59 15.56 10.66
C TYR A 6 -1.38 15.35 9.15
N ARG A 7 -0.44 16.10 8.57
CA ARG A 7 -0.11 16.00 7.14
C ARG A 7 0.87 14.89 6.81
N THR A 8 1.64 14.41 7.79
CA THR A 8 2.63 13.36 7.60
C THR A 8 1.96 11.99 7.63
N PRO A 9 2.42 11.02 6.80
CA PRO A 9 1.99 9.63 6.93
C PRO A 9 2.51 9.01 8.23
N GLY A 10 1.97 7.85 8.60
CA GLY A 10 2.37 7.12 9.79
C GLY A 10 1.32 7.15 10.88
N ILE A 11 0.07 6.98 10.52
CA ILE A 11 -1.02 6.80 11.49
C ILE A 11 -0.70 5.59 12.38
N PRO A 12 -0.70 5.71 13.72
CA PRO A 12 -0.46 4.58 14.62
C PRO A 12 -1.40 3.39 14.33
N ASP A 13 -0.85 2.18 14.31
CA ASP A 13 -1.61 0.95 14.03
C ASP A 13 -2.80 0.75 14.96
N GLU A 14 -2.71 1.26 16.20
CA GLU A 14 -3.75 1.17 17.23
C GLU A 14 -5.00 2.00 16.92
N LEU A 15 -4.88 2.97 16.03
CA LEU A 15 -6.00 3.81 15.60
C LEU A 15 -6.87 3.13 14.53
N PHE A 16 -6.38 2.06 13.90
CA PHE A 16 -7.17 1.30 12.93
C PHE A 16 -8.00 0.21 13.61
N GLU A 17 -9.19 -0.07 13.07
CA GLU A 17 -9.86 -1.33 13.34
C GLU A 17 -9.04 -2.48 12.74
N ARG A 18 -9.00 -3.60 13.46
CA ARG A 18 -8.20 -4.77 13.10
C ARG A 18 -9.04 -6.03 13.13
N ALA A 19 -8.67 -6.99 12.31
CA ALA A 19 -9.17 -8.36 12.36
C ALA A 19 -7.95 -9.30 12.27
N ASP A 20 -7.94 -10.38 13.07
CA ASP A 20 -6.77 -11.25 13.20
C ASP A 20 -6.32 -11.88 11.87
N GLU A 21 -7.29 -12.13 10.97
CA GLU A 21 -7.02 -12.76 9.67
C GLU A 21 -6.73 -11.77 8.54
N VAL A 22 -6.85 -10.47 8.79
CA VAL A 22 -6.63 -9.43 7.76
C VAL A 22 -5.33 -8.69 8.06
N PRO A 23 -4.35 -8.74 7.15
CA PRO A 23 -3.07 -8.07 7.37
C PRO A 23 -3.20 -6.55 7.41
N ILE A 24 -2.29 -5.92 8.16
CA ILE A 24 -2.07 -4.48 8.18
C ILE A 24 -0.61 -4.18 7.90
N THR A 25 -0.34 -3.34 6.92
CA THR A 25 0.99 -2.77 6.72
C THR A 25 1.31 -1.85 7.90
N LYS A 26 2.37 -2.17 8.62
CA LYS A 26 2.74 -1.47 9.86
C LYS A 26 3.08 0.00 9.63
N GLU A 27 2.79 0.86 10.62
CA GLU A 27 2.91 2.32 10.51
C GLU A 27 4.26 2.77 9.94
N ASP A 28 5.37 2.16 10.41
CA ASP A 28 6.72 2.52 9.98
C ASP A 28 6.95 2.19 8.49
N ILE A 29 6.52 1.01 8.06
CA ILE A 29 6.60 0.56 6.65
C ILE A 29 5.66 1.39 5.78
N ARG A 30 4.42 1.60 6.24
CA ARG A 30 3.40 2.39 5.54
C ARG A 30 3.87 3.82 5.31
N SER A 31 4.50 4.45 6.31
CA SER A 31 5.06 5.81 6.19
C SER A 31 6.11 5.89 5.09
N ILE A 32 7.01 4.91 5.03
CA ILE A 32 8.05 4.85 4.00
C ILE A 32 7.40 4.60 2.62
N ALA A 33 6.49 3.62 2.52
CA ALA A 33 5.82 3.29 1.26
C ALA A 33 5.05 4.49 0.69
N ILE A 34 4.28 5.19 1.52
CA ILE A 34 3.56 6.41 1.13
C ILE A 34 4.53 7.51 0.67
N SER A 35 5.65 7.72 1.38
CA SER A 35 6.65 8.72 0.98
C SER A 35 7.28 8.42 -0.37
N LYS A 36 7.51 7.13 -0.70
CA LYS A 36 8.05 6.68 -1.99
C LYS A 36 7.08 6.90 -3.17
N LEU A 37 5.78 7.02 -2.93
CA LEU A 37 4.79 7.36 -3.95
C LEU A 37 4.87 8.81 -4.42
N ARG A 38 5.52 9.71 -3.66
CA ARG A 38 5.68 11.15 -3.99
C ARG A 38 4.34 11.82 -4.32
N LEU A 39 3.34 11.60 -3.46
CA LEU A 39 1.97 12.05 -3.68
C LEU A 39 1.85 13.57 -3.69
N LYS A 40 0.87 14.07 -4.45
CA LYS A 40 0.44 15.47 -4.45
C LYS A 40 -1.07 15.54 -4.25
N GLU A 41 -1.55 16.69 -3.78
CA GLU A 41 -2.97 16.96 -3.71
C GLU A 41 -3.61 16.87 -5.11
N GLY A 42 -4.75 16.22 -5.20
CA GLY A 42 -5.45 15.95 -6.46
C GLY A 42 -4.99 14.69 -7.22
N TYR A 43 -3.91 14.00 -6.78
CA TYR A 43 -3.47 12.77 -7.41
C TYR A 43 -4.49 11.65 -7.22
N SER A 44 -4.67 10.84 -8.26
CA SER A 44 -5.41 9.58 -8.19
C SER A 44 -4.48 8.42 -7.85
N ALA A 45 -4.99 7.44 -7.08
CA ALA A 45 -4.19 6.30 -6.65
C ALA A 45 -4.98 4.99 -6.63
N ILE A 46 -4.26 3.87 -6.74
CA ILE A 46 -4.80 2.51 -6.54
C ILE A 46 -4.00 1.82 -5.44
N ASP A 47 -4.72 1.18 -4.51
CA ASP A 47 -4.20 0.30 -3.47
C ASP A 47 -4.57 -1.14 -3.80
N ILE A 48 -3.59 -1.96 -4.20
CA ILE A 48 -3.78 -3.36 -4.61
C ILE A 48 -3.41 -4.29 -3.46
N GLY A 49 -4.37 -5.09 -3.00
CA GLY A 49 -4.26 -5.88 -1.78
C GLY A 49 -4.41 -5.00 -0.55
N CYS A 50 -5.51 -4.24 -0.48
CA CYS A 50 -5.69 -3.18 0.52
C CYS A 50 -5.78 -3.69 1.98
N GLY A 51 -6.09 -4.97 2.20
CA GLY A 51 -6.13 -5.57 3.52
C GLY A 51 -7.01 -4.81 4.50
N SER A 52 -6.43 -4.30 5.57
CA SER A 52 -7.14 -3.48 6.56
C SER A 52 -7.55 -2.09 6.07
N GLY A 53 -7.10 -1.67 4.89
CA GLY A 53 -7.31 -0.33 4.34
C GLY A 53 -6.43 0.75 4.96
N SER A 54 -5.40 0.38 5.72
CA SER A 54 -4.53 1.35 6.37
C SER A 54 -3.78 2.24 5.36
N ILE A 55 -3.30 1.66 4.26
CA ILE A 55 -2.71 2.40 3.14
C ILE A 55 -3.78 3.21 2.42
N THR A 56 -4.94 2.62 2.13
CA THR A 56 -6.05 3.32 1.46
C THR A 56 -6.45 4.60 2.20
N VAL A 57 -6.58 4.54 3.53
CA VAL A 57 -6.88 5.71 4.38
C VAL A 57 -5.82 6.79 4.21
N GLU A 58 -4.54 6.43 4.31
CA GLU A 58 -3.45 7.42 4.15
C GLU A 58 -3.38 7.98 2.73
N LEU A 59 -3.63 7.19 1.69
CA LEU A 59 -3.75 7.69 0.32
C LEU A 59 -4.85 8.76 0.21
N CYS A 60 -6.04 8.48 0.76
CA CYS A 60 -7.15 9.45 0.76
C CYS A 60 -6.80 10.75 1.46
N LEU A 61 -6.13 10.68 2.62
CA LEU A 61 -5.71 11.86 3.39
C LEU A 61 -4.64 12.68 2.67
N GLN A 62 -3.68 12.00 2.02
CA GLN A 62 -2.54 12.65 1.36
C GLN A 62 -2.93 13.27 0.03
N THR A 63 -3.74 12.58 -0.79
CA THR A 63 -4.05 13.05 -2.14
C THR A 63 -5.28 13.93 -2.20
N LYS A 64 -6.29 13.67 -1.38
CA LYS A 64 -7.65 14.22 -1.51
C LYS A 64 -8.25 14.04 -2.91
N GLY A 65 -7.66 13.14 -3.71
CA GLY A 65 -8.11 12.78 -5.06
C GLY A 65 -8.85 11.44 -5.07
N LYS A 66 -8.97 10.85 -6.26
CA LYS A 66 -9.65 9.57 -6.43
C LYS A 66 -8.76 8.41 -6.01
N VAL A 67 -9.17 7.66 -5.01
CA VAL A 67 -8.47 6.47 -4.53
C VAL A 67 -9.34 5.25 -4.75
N TYR A 68 -8.77 4.22 -5.38
CA TYR A 68 -9.39 2.92 -5.57
C TYR A 68 -8.67 1.89 -4.70
N ALA A 69 -9.42 1.05 -4.00
CA ALA A 69 -8.87 -0.03 -3.20
C ALA A 69 -9.38 -1.38 -3.72
N ILE A 70 -8.49 -2.35 -3.88
CA ILE A 70 -8.82 -3.66 -4.44
C ILE A 70 -8.34 -4.74 -3.47
N ASP A 71 -9.21 -5.70 -3.16
CA ASP A 71 -8.83 -6.91 -2.46
C ASP A 71 -9.72 -8.08 -2.91
N LEU A 72 -9.17 -9.29 -2.85
CA LEU A 72 -9.92 -10.51 -3.15
C LEU A 72 -10.67 -11.07 -1.93
N ASP A 73 -10.33 -10.62 -0.73
CA ASP A 73 -10.95 -11.04 0.51
C ASP A 73 -12.07 -10.07 0.92
N ARG A 74 -13.28 -10.62 1.05
CA ARG A 74 -14.46 -9.86 1.51
C ARG A 74 -14.26 -9.23 2.90
N LYS A 75 -13.55 -9.92 3.82
CA LYS A 75 -13.26 -9.39 5.16
C LYS A 75 -12.36 -8.16 5.08
N ALA A 76 -11.37 -8.18 4.19
CA ALA A 76 -10.50 -7.03 3.93
C ALA A 76 -11.31 -5.83 3.40
N ILE A 77 -12.19 -6.05 2.43
CA ILE A 77 -13.08 -5.01 1.88
C ILE A 77 -13.98 -4.38 2.97
N GLU A 78 -14.59 -5.20 3.81
CA GLU A 78 -15.44 -4.72 4.91
C GLU A 78 -14.63 -3.93 5.94
N LEU A 79 -13.44 -4.41 6.30
CA LEU A 79 -12.56 -3.74 7.24
C LEU A 79 -12.04 -2.40 6.67
N THR A 80 -11.65 -2.39 5.38
CA THR A 80 -11.26 -1.15 4.67
C THR A 80 -12.37 -0.11 4.72
N LYS A 81 -13.62 -0.49 4.44
CA LYS A 81 -14.78 0.43 4.51
C LYS A 81 -15.00 0.98 5.92
N ARG A 82 -14.86 0.14 6.95
CA ARG A 82 -14.96 0.61 8.36
C ARG A 82 -13.85 1.59 8.71
N ASN A 83 -12.61 1.30 8.32
CA ASN A 83 -11.49 2.19 8.58
C ASN A 83 -11.64 3.53 7.83
N LEU A 84 -12.04 3.52 6.56
CA LEU A 84 -12.34 4.76 5.84
C LEU A 84 -13.39 5.61 6.58
N ALA A 85 -14.49 5.00 7.02
CA ALA A 85 -15.53 5.69 7.77
C ALA A 85 -15.02 6.24 9.12
N LYS A 86 -14.22 5.45 9.85
CA LYS A 86 -13.62 5.85 11.14
C LYS A 86 -12.73 7.08 11.01
N PHE A 87 -11.94 7.16 9.93
CA PHE A 87 -11.07 8.31 9.67
C PHE A 87 -11.78 9.47 8.95
N GLY A 88 -13.08 9.34 8.64
CA GLY A 88 -13.84 10.39 7.98
C GLY A 88 -13.38 10.67 6.55
N VAL A 89 -12.74 9.69 5.88
CA VAL A 89 -12.31 9.78 4.49
C VAL A 89 -13.08 8.82 3.60
N ARG A 90 -13.04 9.07 2.30
CA ARG A 90 -13.76 8.27 1.31
C ARG A 90 -12.84 7.93 0.14
N ALA A 91 -12.76 6.64 -0.18
CA ALA A 91 -12.24 6.19 -1.46
C ALA A 91 -13.30 6.36 -2.55
N GLU A 92 -12.89 6.50 -3.81
CA GLU A 92 -13.78 6.50 -4.97
C GLU A 92 -14.51 5.17 -5.05
N GLU A 93 -13.78 4.06 -4.87
CA GLU A 93 -14.36 2.73 -4.85
C GLU A 93 -13.50 1.77 -4.02
N VAL A 94 -14.17 0.82 -3.32
CA VAL A 94 -13.55 -0.31 -2.62
C VAL A 94 -14.10 -1.59 -3.24
N ILE A 95 -13.26 -2.29 -4.01
CA ILE A 95 -13.65 -3.29 -5.00
C ILE A 95 -13.23 -4.69 -4.55
N LEU A 96 -14.20 -5.59 -4.43
CA LEU A 96 -13.96 -7.01 -4.17
C LEU A 96 -13.67 -7.73 -5.49
N GLY A 97 -12.49 -8.34 -5.62
CA GLY A 97 -12.14 -9.16 -6.76
C GLY A 97 -10.64 -9.24 -7.01
N LYS A 98 -10.26 -10.01 -8.02
CA LYS A 98 -8.85 -10.14 -8.43
C LYS A 98 -8.38 -8.87 -9.13
N ALA A 99 -7.18 -8.42 -8.80
CA ALA A 99 -6.56 -7.25 -9.41
C ALA A 99 -6.50 -7.37 -10.95
N GLN A 100 -6.22 -8.58 -11.47
CA GLN A 100 -6.15 -8.86 -12.90
C GLN A 100 -7.46 -8.59 -13.66
N ASP A 101 -8.60 -8.82 -13.00
CA ASP A 101 -9.93 -8.63 -13.60
C ASP A 101 -10.41 -7.17 -13.48
N ILE A 102 -9.88 -6.43 -12.50
CA ILE A 102 -10.32 -5.08 -12.14
C ILE A 102 -9.46 -4.02 -12.82
N LEU A 103 -8.14 -4.13 -12.74
CA LEU A 103 -7.21 -3.13 -13.25
C LEU A 103 -7.49 -2.71 -14.70
N PRO A 104 -7.79 -3.63 -15.66
CA PRO A 104 -8.09 -3.24 -17.04
C PRO A 104 -9.30 -2.31 -17.20
N LYS A 105 -10.18 -2.26 -16.21
CA LYS A 105 -11.43 -1.48 -16.23
C LYS A 105 -11.28 -0.10 -15.57
N LEU A 106 -10.17 0.13 -14.86
CA LEU A 106 -9.92 1.39 -14.17
C LEU A 106 -9.25 2.41 -15.11
N PHE A 107 -9.44 3.68 -14.79
CA PHE A 107 -8.73 4.77 -15.46
C PHE A 107 -7.26 4.82 -15.04
N GLU A 108 -6.46 5.53 -15.82
CA GLU A 108 -5.06 5.78 -15.46
C GLU A 108 -4.98 6.67 -14.21
N VAL A 109 -3.99 6.36 -13.34
CA VAL A 109 -3.77 7.02 -12.07
C VAL A 109 -2.34 7.52 -11.95
N ASP A 110 -2.10 8.39 -10.96
CA ASP A 110 -0.80 9.00 -10.71
C ASP A 110 0.10 8.10 -9.85
N ALA A 111 -0.49 7.27 -8.99
CA ALA A 111 0.24 6.43 -8.06
C ALA A 111 -0.44 5.06 -7.85
N ILE A 112 0.37 4.02 -7.70
CA ILE A 112 -0.12 2.66 -7.38
C ILE A 112 0.76 2.07 -6.29
N ILE A 113 0.12 1.46 -5.29
CA ILE A 113 0.81 0.62 -4.31
C ILE A 113 0.32 -0.82 -4.42
N VAL A 114 1.25 -1.76 -4.27
CA VAL A 114 0.98 -3.20 -4.34
C VAL A 114 1.45 -3.84 -3.05
N GLY A 115 0.49 -4.18 -2.17
CA GLY A 115 0.73 -4.87 -0.89
C GLY A 115 0.44 -6.37 -0.95
N GLY A 116 -0.21 -6.84 -2.01
CA GLY A 116 -0.54 -8.26 -2.18
C GLY A 116 -0.89 -8.61 -3.62
N THR A 117 -0.35 -9.74 -4.13
CA THR A 117 -0.54 -10.18 -5.52
C THR A 117 -1.18 -11.55 -5.64
N ALA A 118 -1.45 -12.22 -4.51
CA ALA A 118 -2.00 -13.58 -4.46
C ALA A 118 -1.23 -14.61 -5.33
N GLY A 119 0.10 -14.42 -5.48
CA GLY A 119 0.97 -15.30 -6.26
C GLY A 119 1.21 -14.86 -7.71
N ASP A 120 0.40 -13.98 -8.28
CA ASP A 120 0.50 -13.54 -9.67
C ASP A 120 1.26 -12.21 -9.81
N THR A 121 2.40 -12.10 -9.15
CA THR A 121 3.15 -10.84 -9.00
C THR A 121 3.47 -10.18 -10.34
N LYS A 122 4.01 -10.94 -11.31
CA LYS A 122 4.37 -10.39 -12.61
C LYS A 122 3.18 -9.75 -13.31
N GLN A 123 2.09 -10.52 -13.48
CA GLN A 123 0.90 -10.06 -14.20
C GLN A 123 0.25 -8.85 -13.51
N VAL A 124 0.17 -8.86 -12.17
CA VAL A 124 -0.40 -7.73 -11.40
C VAL A 124 0.42 -6.46 -11.63
N ILE A 125 1.76 -6.55 -11.60
CA ILE A 125 2.63 -5.39 -11.83
C ILE A 125 2.52 -4.88 -13.27
N GLU A 126 2.51 -5.76 -14.27
CA GLU A 126 2.32 -5.38 -15.67
C GLU A 126 1.02 -4.58 -15.85
N LEU A 127 -0.10 -5.13 -15.39
CA LEU A 127 -1.41 -4.46 -15.45
C LEU A 127 -1.46 -3.17 -14.63
N ALA A 128 -0.80 -3.13 -13.47
CA ALA A 128 -0.71 -1.92 -12.66
C ALA A 128 0.07 -0.82 -13.41
N VAL A 129 1.19 -1.15 -14.01
CA VAL A 129 1.99 -0.20 -14.80
C VAL A 129 1.21 0.31 -16.02
N ASP A 130 0.38 -0.54 -16.67
CA ASP A 130 -0.51 -0.09 -17.73
C ASP A 130 -1.49 0.99 -17.25
N ARG A 131 -1.92 0.92 -16.00
CA ARG A 131 -2.82 1.92 -15.38
C ARG A 131 -2.11 3.14 -14.80
N LEU A 132 -0.79 3.20 -14.81
CA LEU A 132 -0.09 4.42 -14.46
C LEU A 132 -0.07 5.43 -15.61
N LYS A 133 -0.29 6.69 -15.29
CA LYS A 133 0.04 7.79 -16.19
C LYS A 133 1.54 7.86 -16.42
N LYS A 134 1.97 8.47 -17.52
CA LYS A 134 3.38 8.81 -17.73
C LYS A 134 3.90 9.65 -16.55
N GLY A 135 5.06 9.30 -16.00
CA GLY A 135 5.61 9.90 -14.78
C GLY A 135 4.95 9.43 -13.47
N GLY A 136 3.94 8.57 -13.54
CA GLY A 136 3.30 7.98 -12.37
C GLY A 136 4.21 7.01 -11.62
N ARG A 137 3.97 6.83 -10.32
CA ARG A 137 4.80 6.02 -9.42
C ARG A 137 4.13 4.71 -9.02
N ILE A 138 4.91 3.63 -9.02
CA ILE A 138 4.53 2.36 -8.40
C ILE A 138 5.40 2.10 -7.17
N VAL A 139 4.79 1.58 -6.10
CA VAL A 139 5.49 1.06 -4.92
C VAL A 139 4.98 -0.35 -4.66
N ILE A 140 5.89 -1.28 -4.41
CA ILE A 140 5.59 -2.67 -4.08
C ILE A 140 6.28 -2.96 -2.76
N ASP A 141 5.51 -3.37 -1.74
CA ASP A 141 6.05 -3.79 -0.45
C ASP A 141 5.78 -5.28 -0.22
N THR A 142 6.82 -6.01 0.17
CA THR A 142 6.74 -7.46 0.37
C THR A 142 7.80 -7.98 1.34
N ILE A 143 7.48 -9.11 1.98
CA ILE A 143 8.40 -9.89 2.81
C ILE A 143 8.76 -11.24 2.15
N VAL A 144 8.19 -11.55 0.98
CA VAL A 144 8.31 -12.83 0.29
C VAL A 144 9.40 -12.74 -0.76
N ILE A 145 10.41 -13.61 -0.68
CA ILE A 145 11.60 -13.60 -1.54
C ILE A 145 11.24 -13.76 -3.01
N GLU A 146 10.32 -14.68 -3.32
CA GLU A 146 9.86 -14.93 -4.69
C GLU A 146 9.15 -13.70 -5.26
N THR A 147 8.37 -13.00 -4.44
CA THR A 147 7.71 -11.75 -4.82
C THR A 147 8.73 -10.65 -5.08
N ILE A 148 9.78 -10.53 -4.24
CA ILE A 148 10.89 -9.58 -4.44
C ILE A 148 11.55 -9.82 -5.79
N TYR A 149 11.92 -11.08 -6.07
CA TYR A 149 12.58 -11.45 -7.33
C TYR A 149 11.69 -11.14 -8.55
N GLN A 150 10.44 -11.57 -8.51
CA GLN A 150 9.49 -11.33 -9.61
C GLN A 150 9.23 -9.83 -9.82
N ALA A 151 9.03 -9.08 -8.74
CA ALA A 151 8.80 -7.64 -8.82
C ALA A 151 9.99 -6.90 -9.43
N LEU A 152 11.21 -7.21 -8.94
CA LEU A 152 12.44 -6.60 -9.45
C LEU A 152 12.67 -6.92 -10.93
N THR A 153 12.50 -8.18 -11.33
CA THR A 153 12.62 -8.58 -12.74
C THR A 153 11.58 -7.85 -13.59
N THR A 154 10.33 -7.80 -13.16
CA THR A 154 9.25 -7.18 -13.93
C THR A 154 9.45 -5.67 -14.11
N VAL A 155 9.84 -4.93 -13.06
CA VAL A 155 10.06 -3.47 -13.19
C VAL A 155 11.23 -3.14 -14.10
N ASN A 156 12.27 -4.02 -14.18
CA ASN A 156 13.37 -3.90 -15.10
C ASN A 156 12.94 -4.22 -16.54
N ASP A 157 12.20 -5.33 -16.77
CA ASP A 157 11.71 -5.74 -18.08
C ASP A 157 10.80 -4.66 -18.69
N LEU A 158 9.96 -4.02 -17.87
CA LEU A 158 9.11 -2.89 -18.25
C LEU A 158 9.88 -1.57 -18.44
N LYS A 159 11.21 -1.56 -18.22
CA LYS A 159 12.10 -0.40 -18.38
C LYS A 159 11.63 0.82 -17.59
N LEU A 160 11.07 0.58 -16.39
CA LEU A 160 10.70 1.66 -15.48
C LEU A 160 11.95 2.45 -15.07
N LYS A 161 11.77 3.71 -14.73
CA LYS A 161 12.84 4.62 -14.32
C LYS A 161 12.86 4.83 -12.82
N GLU A 162 13.96 5.40 -12.32
CA GLU A 162 14.13 5.73 -10.90
C GLU A 162 13.78 4.53 -9.99
N ILE A 163 14.22 3.33 -10.38
CA ILE A 163 14.03 2.13 -9.57
C ILE A 163 14.86 2.29 -8.29
N ASP A 164 14.20 2.20 -7.16
CA ASP A 164 14.81 2.24 -5.83
C ASP A 164 14.34 1.03 -5.02
N ILE A 165 15.29 0.34 -4.40
CA ILE A 165 15.06 -0.85 -3.61
C ILE A 165 15.55 -0.56 -2.20
N THR A 166 14.65 -0.59 -1.23
CA THR A 166 14.96 -0.32 0.16
C THR A 166 14.50 -1.49 1.02
N GLN A 167 15.41 -2.12 1.76
CA GLN A 167 15.05 -3.05 2.82
C GLN A 167 14.93 -2.30 4.14
N VAL A 168 13.81 -2.49 4.83
CA VAL A 168 13.52 -1.85 6.11
C VAL A 168 13.44 -2.91 7.19
N THR A 169 14.23 -2.75 8.24
CA THR A 169 14.21 -3.60 9.45
C THR A 169 13.80 -2.74 10.63
N ILE A 170 12.71 -3.11 11.29
CA ILE A 170 12.16 -2.36 12.43
C ILE A 170 12.26 -3.19 13.70
N SER A 171 12.68 -2.54 14.78
CA SER A 171 12.53 -3.06 16.13
C SER A 171 11.78 -2.07 16.98
N LYS A 172 10.73 -2.52 17.68
CA LYS A 172 9.95 -1.68 18.60
C LYS A 172 10.13 -2.10 20.05
N ALA A 173 10.19 -1.12 20.91
CA ALA A 173 10.27 -1.33 22.34
C ALA A 173 8.99 -1.94 22.91
N ARG A 174 9.11 -2.93 23.77
CA ARG A 174 8.02 -3.54 24.54
C ARG A 174 8.38 -3.60 26.02
N LYS A 175 7.50 -3.12 26.87
CA LYS A 175 7.61 -3.27 28.34
C LYS A 175 7.47 -4.73 28.72
N VAL A 176 8.36 -5.20 29.57
CA VAL A 176 8.34 -6.50 30.24
C VAL A 176 8.57 -6.30 31.73
N THR A 177 8.37 -7.34 32.53
CA THR A 177 8.49 -7.26 34.00
C THR A 177 9.85 -6.72 34.48
N THR A 178 10.94 -7.05 33.78
CA THR A 178 12.29 -6.68 34.16
C THR A 178 12.84 -5.45 33.45
N GLY A 179 12.04 -4.77 32.59
CA GLY A 179 12.52 -3.59 31.87
C GLY A 179 11.84 -3.33 30.53
N THR A 180 12.59 -2.94 29.53
CA THR A 180 12.13 -2.71 28.16
C THR A 180 12.99 -3.50 27.19
N MET A 181 12.37 -4.36 26.40
CA MET A 181 13.06 -5.14 25.37
C MET A 181 12.72 -4.62 23.97
N MET A 182 13.65 -4.80 23.03
CA MET A 182 13.43 -4.53 21.62
C MET A 182 12.93 -5.79 20.92
N LEU A 183 11.78 -5.69 20.24
CA LEU A 183 11.21 -6.76 19.42
C LEU A 183 11.45 -6.45 17.97
N ALA A 184 12.21 -7.30 17.28
CA ALA A 184 12.40 -7.22 15.84
C ALA A 184 11.13 -7.68 15.10
N ARG A 185 10.87 -7.05 13.97
CA ARG A 185 9.85 -7.46 12.98
C ARG A 185 10.53 -8.03 11.75
N ASN A 186 9.79 -8.76 10.94
CA ASN A 186 10.29 -9.22 9.64
C ASN A 186 10.77 -8.03 8.81
N PRO A 187 11.96 -8.13 8.17
CA PRO A 187 12.37 -7.16 7.19
C PRO A 187 11.35 -7.08 6.05
N VAL A 188 11.08 -5.87 5.58
CA VAL A 188 10.21 -5.63 4.43
C VAL A 188 11.05 -4.99 3.33
N VAL A 189 10.91 -5.49 2.10
CA VAL A 189 11.53 -4.88 0.92
C VAL A 189 10.48 -4.01 0.24
N ILE A 190 10.85 -2.75 0.01
CA ILE A 190 10.05 -1.77 -0.70
C ILE A 190 10.76 -1.47 -2.02
N ILE A 191 10.10 -1.77 -3.13
CA ILE A 191 10.57 -1.47 -4.48
C ILE A 191 9.71 -0.32 -5.00
N SER A 192 10.34 0.77 -5.45
CA SER A 192 9.60 1.88 -6.05
C SER A 192 10.19 2.22 -7.43
N ALA A 193 9.33 2.62 -8.37
CA ALA A 193 9.73 2.98 -9.72
C ALA A 193 8.78 3.99 -10.36
N THR A 194 9.21 4.62 -11.45
CA THR A 194 8.44 5.62 -12.22
C THR A 194 8.18 5.11 -13.62
N LYS A 195 6.94 5.20 -14.12
CA LYS A 195 6.61 4.92 -15.53
C LYS A 195 7.24 5.97 -16.44
N ALA A 196 7.94 5.54 -17.48
CA ALA A 196 8.67 6.41 -18.43
C ALA A 196 7.76 7.28 -19.30
#